data_b2833b25b08a6da4679b8ded2d4f38ea
#
_entry.id   b2833b25b08a6da4679b8ded2d4f38ea
#
_cell.length_a   1.000
_cell.length_b   1.000
_cell.length_c   1.000
_cell.angle_alpha   90.00
_cell.angle_beta   90.00
_cell.angle_gamma   90.00
#
_symmetry.space_group_name_H-M   'P 1'
#
loop_
_entity.id
_entity.type
_entity.pdbx_description
1 polymer ?
#
loop_
_entity_poly.entity_id
_entity_poly.type
_entity_poly.pdbx_seq_one_letter_code
_entity_poly.pdbx_strand_id
1 'polypeptide(L)'
;MSKQLIQSLLEAGVHFGHQTRKWNPKMKPFIFGEKNGIHIIDLEKTADRVIKASHFIREIASQDVPILYVGTKPQAQDIIEAEAKRANMFFVNHRWLGGTLTNFQTIKNSIRRYKELLRMREDGTFEALKKKEVAILEKEITRLEKNLGGIVDMTRLPGAVFVVDSKKEEIAVLEANRLGIPVVALCDTNADPDKIQYPIPGNDDAIRSVKLISSIITDSVLEGTAKVRREKSEAREKEEVNS
;
A
#
# COMPACT_ATOMS: atom_id res chain seq x y z
N MET A 1 20.95 -14.98 -5.33
CA MET A 1 19.73 -14.14 -5.21
C MET A 1 19.91 -12.70 -5.70
N SER A 2 20.98 -11.98 -5.35
CA SER A 2 21.11 -10.56 -5.73
C SER A 2 21.20 -10.30 -7.25
N LYS A 3 21.94 -11.10 -8.02
CA LYS A 3 22.09 -10.87 -9.48
C LYS A 3 20.80 -11.05 -10.26
N GLN A 4 20.00 -12.07 -9.94
CA GLN A 4 18.70 -12.28 -10.58
C GLN A 4 17.71 -11.15 -10.25
N LEU A 5 17.69 -10.70 -9.00
CA LEU A 5 16.85 -9.57 -8.59
C LEU A 5 17.26 -8.28 -9.33
N ILE A 6 18.56 -7.97 -9.41
CA ILE A 6 19.06 -6.80 -10.14
C ILE A 6 18.68 -6.87 -11.62
N GLN A 7 18.76 -8.03 -12.25
CA GLN A 7 18.34 -8.21 -13.62
C GLN A 7 16.82 -7.95 -13.79
N SER A 8 15.99 -8.51 -12.93
CA SER A 8 14.54 -8.28 -12.95
C SER A 8 14.21 -6.79 -12.73
N LEU A 9 14.89 -6.10 -11.81
CA LEU A 9 14.75 -4.66 -11.59
C LEU A 9 15.12 -3.84 -12.83
N LEU A 10 16.21 -4.24 -13.53
CA LEU A 10 16.63 -3.59 -14.76
C LEU A 10 15.59 -3.75 -15.88
N GLU A 11 15.12 -4.98 -16.09
CA GLU A 11 14.10 -5.31 -17.11
C GLU A 11 12.75 -4.62 -16.86
N ALA A 12 12.39 -4.44 -15.58
CA ALA A 12 11.20 -3.69 -15.19
C ALA A 12 11.36 -2.17 -15.30
N GLY A 13 12.56 -1.66 -15.58
CA GLY A 13 12.83 -0.23 -15.71
C GLY A 13 12.83 0.54 -14.38
N VAL A 14 13.13 -0.14 -13.26
CA VAL A 14 13.16 0.46 -11.91
C VAL A 14 14.26 1.53 -11.79
N HIS A 15 15.31 1.44 -12.60
CA HIS A 15 16.45 2.34 -12.58
C HIS A 15 16.19 3.74 -13.16
N PHE A 16 15.08 3.97 -13.85
CA PHE A 16 14.75 5.29 -14.39
C PHE A 16 14.12 6.14 -13.29
N GLY A 17 14.75 7.26 -12.99
CA GLY A 17 14.20 8.27 -12.10
C GLY A 17 13.55 9.43 -12.85
N HIS A 18 13.26 10.50 -12.14
CA HIS A 18 12.71 11.73 -12.68
C HIS A 18 13.78 12.60 -13.37
N GLN A 19 13.32 13.63 -14.09
CA GLN A 19 14.20 14.65 -14.67
C GLN A 19 15.05 15.33 -13.59
N THR A 20 16.31 15.62 -13.93
CA THR A 20 17.29 16.20 -13.01
C THR A 20 16.82 17.48 -12.33
N ARG A 21 15.97 18.30 -12.98
CA ARG A 21 15.40 19.53 -12.39
C ARG A 21 14.34 19.30 -11.30
N LYS A 22 13.82 18.06 -11.18
CA LYS A 22 12.71 17.73 -10.25
C LYS A 22 13.16 16.88 -9.07
N TRP A 23 14.43 16.64 -8.91
CA TRP A 23 14.94 15.75 -7.88
C TRP A 23 14.96 16.36 -6.47
N ASN A 24 15.06 15.49 -5.47
CA ASN A 24 15.34 15.86 -4.10
C ASN A 24 16.82 15.55 -3.79
N PRO A 25 17.62 16.55 -3.32
CA PRO A 25 19.03 16.33 -2.98
C PRO A 25 19.29 15.20 -1.98
N LYS A 26 18.34 14.89 -1.10
CA LYS A 26 18.42 13.79 -0.14
C LYS A 26 18.43 12.42 -0.82
N MET A 27 17.96 12.32 -2.07
CA MET A 27 18.04 11.09 -2.87
C MET A 27 19.41 10.85 -3.48
N LYS A 28 20.36 11.80 -3.38
CA LYS A 28 21.72 11.68 -3.91
C LYS A 28 22.41 10.33 -3.57
N PRO A 29 22.30 9.79 -2.36
CA PRO A 29 22.92 8.49 -2.04
C PRO A 29 22.42 7.31 -2.88
N PHE A 30 21.22 7.42 -3.49
CA PHE A 30 20.54 6.38 -4.26
C PHE A 30 20.66 6.59 -5.78
N ILE A 31 21.28 7.67 -6.21
CA ILE A 31 21.46 7.99 -7.63
C ILE A 31 22.81 7.50 -8.09
N PHE A 32 22.82 6.69 -9.15
CA PHE A 32 24.03 6.20 -9.81
C PHE A 32 24.66 7.27 -10.72
N GLY A 33 23.80 8.02 -11.43
CA GLY A 33 24.24 9.05 -12.37
C GLY A 33 23.07 9.70 -13.10
N GLU A 34 23.37 10.32 -14.22
CA GLU A 34 22.35 10.91 -15.10
C GLU A 34 22.59 10.51 -16.56
N LYS A 35 21.50 10.41 -17.33
CA LYS A 35 21.54 10.20 -18.78
C LYS A 35 20.40 10.95 -19.43
N ASN A 36 20.71 11.77 -20.42
CA ASN A 36 19.71 12.56 -21.18
C ASN A 36 18.81 13.44 -20.26
N GLY A 37 19.35 14.01 -19.19
CA GLY A 37 18.59 14.84 -18.25
C GLY A 37 17.65 14.08 -17.32
N ILE A 38 17.83 12.76 -17.21
CA ILE A 38 17.07 11.88 -16.30
C ILE A 38 18.06 11.21 -15.34
N HIS A 39 17.74 11.19 -14.05
CA HIS A 39 18.52 10.47 -13.06
C HIS A 39 18.41 8.95 -13.26
N ILE A 40 19.50 8.26 -13.07
CA ILE A 40 19.57 6.80 -13.04
C ILE A 40 19.77 6.36 -11.60
N ILE A 41 18.86 5.52 -11.11
CA ILE A 41 18.87 4.99 -9.75
C ILE A 41 19.82 3.80 -9.67
N ASP A 42 20.54 3.68 -8.58
CA ASP A 42 21.49 2.61 -8.28
C ASP A 42 20.71 1.33 -7.89
N LEU A 43 20.67 0.35 -8.80
CA LEU A 43 19.94 -0.90 -8.61
C LEU A 43 20.54 -1.82 -7.54
N GLU A 44 21.81 -1.70 -7.22
CA GLU A 44 22.43 -2.48 -6.13
C GLU A 44 21.84 -2.01 -4.79
N LYS A 45 21.74 -0.69 -4.61
CA LYS A 45 21.09 -0.09 -3.44
C LYS A 45 19.61 -0.38 -3.40
N THR A 46 18.92 -0.35 -4.55
CA THR A 46 17.51 -0.74 -4.64
C THR A 46 17.32 -2.18 -4.16
N ALA A 47 18.13 -3.12 -4.66
CA ALA A 47 18.04 -4.54 -4.26
C ALA A 47 18.27 -4.73 -2.75
N ASP A 48 19.29 -4.07 -2.16
CA ASP A 48 19.52 -4.10 -0.71
C ASP A 48 18.31 -3.59 0.08
N ARG A 49 17.73 -2.46 -0.36
CA ARG A 49 16.56 -1.86 0.29
C ARG A 49 15.29 -2.71 0.14
N VAL A 50 15.08 -3.32 -1.01
CA VAL A 50 13.97 -4.27 -1.22
C VAL A 50 14.08 -5.46 -0.27
N ILE A 51 15.28 -6.04 -0.11
CA ILE A 51 15.50 -7.17 0.79
C ILE A 51 15.20 -6.78 2.25
N LYS A 52 15.68 -5.61 2.69
CA LYS A 52 15.42 -5.10 4.05
C LYS A 52 13.94 -4.85 4.29
N ALA A 53 13.25 -4.22 3.32
CA ALA A 53 11.82 -3.97 3.38
C ALA A 53 11.02 -5.28 3.40
N SER A 54 11.39 -6.26 2.57
CA SER A 54 10.77 -7.59 2.53
C SER A 54 10.89 -8.32 3.85
N HIS A 55 12.07 -8.27 4.48
CA HIS A 55 12.28 -8.87 5.80
C HIS A 55 11.37 -8.25 6.86
N PHE A 56 11.34 -6.92 6.93
CA PHE A 56 10.49 -6.18 7.85
C PHE A 56 9.00 -6.50 7.64
N ILE A 57 8.52 -6.46 6.40
CA ILE A 57 7.12 -6.74 6.05
C ILE A 57 6.73 -8.18 6.45
N ARG A 58 7.62 -9.16 6.21
CA ARG A 58 7.41 -10.55 6.63
C ARG A 58 7.28 -10.67 8.14
N GLU A 59 8.12 -9.94 8.88
CA GLU A 59 8.08 -9.92 10.34
C GLU A 59 6.75 -9.35 10.87
N ILE A 60 6.29 -8.20 10.34
CA ILE A 60 4.99 -7.62 10.71
C ILE A 60 3.84 -8.57 10.35
N ALA A 61 3.86 -9.16 9.16
CA ALA A 61 2.82 -10.10 8.72
C ALA A 61 2.78 -11.37 9.59
N SER A 62 3.94 -11.79 10.13
CA SER A 62 4.02 -12.92 11.06
C SER A 62 3.43 -12.64 12.45
N GLN A 63 3.09 -11.40 12.76
CA GLN A 63 2.39 -11.00 13.99
C GLN A 63 0.86 -10.93 13.82
N ASP A 64 0.33 -11.34 12.65
CA ASP A 64 -1.09 -11.25 12.30
C ASP A 64 -1.62 -9.80 12.32
N VAL A 65 -0.75 -8.83 12.00
CA VAL A 65 -1.10 -7.41 11.96
C VAL A 65 -1.33 -6.99 10.52
N PRO A 66 -2.42 -6.27 10.20
CA PRO A 66 -2.73 -5.87 8.84
C PRO A 66 -1.71 -4.85 8.30
N ILE A 67 -1.49 -4.92 7.00
CA ILE A 67 -0.67 -3.97 6.24
C ILE A 67 -1.60 -3.19 5.31
N LEU A 68 -1.41 -1.86 5.24
CA LEU A 68 -2.18 -0.98 4.38
C LEU A 68 -1.37 -0.63 3.13
N TYR A 69 -1.92 -0.93 1.97
CA TYR A 69 -1.34 -0.59 0.68
C TYR A 69 -1.90 0.76 0.20
N VAL A 70 -1.03 1.68 -0.21
CA VAL A 70 -1.43 3.03 -0.65
C VAL A 70 -0.77 3.37 -1.98
N GLY A 71 -1.58 3.75 -2.95
CA GLY A 71 -1.07 4.20 -4.25
C GLY A 71 -2.19 4.73 -5.12
N THR A 72 -2.33 6.07 -5.15
CA THR A 72 -3.41 6.75 -5.89
C THR A 72 -2.99 7.19 -7.30
N LYS A 73 -1.76 6.90 -7.70
CA LYS A 73 -1.26 7.14 -9.06
C LYS A 73 -2.00 6.26 -10.05
N PRO A 74 -2.46 6.75 -11.21
CA PRO A 74 -3.18 5.92 -12.20
C PRO A 74 -2.44 4.62 -12.56
N GLN A 75 -1.10 4.68 -12.64
CA GLN A 75 -0.24 3.53 -12.93
C GLN A 75 -0.19 2.50 -11.80
N ALA A 76 -0.55 2.90 -10.56
CA ALA A 76 -0.47 2.08 -9.37
C ALA A 76 -1.83 1.54 -8.90
N GLN A 77 -2.94 2.19 -9.25
CA GLN A 77 -4.28 1.92 -8.70
C GLN A 77 -4.67 0.45 -8.77
N ASP A 78 -4.66 -0.11 -9.98
CA ASP A 78 -5.07 -1.49 -10.21
C ASP A 78 -4.09 -2.50 -9.62
N ILE A 79 -2.79 -2.17 -9.63
CA ILE A 79 -1.73 -3.01 -9.07
C ILE A 79 -1.88 -3.09 -7.55
N ILE A 80 -2.05 -1.95 -6.88
CA ILE A 80 -2.21 -1.87 -5.42
C ILE A 80 -3.45 -2.65 -4.98
N GLU A 81 -4.57 -2.50 -5.69
CA GLU A 81 -5.79 -3.25 -5.41
C GLU A 81 -5.58 -4.76 -5.59
N ALA A 82 -5.01 -5.18 -6.71
CA ALA A 82 -4.77 -6.59 -7.01
C ALA A 82 -3.83 -7.24 -5.99
N GLU A 83 -2.72 -6.57 -5.65
CA GLU A 83 -1.72 -7.09 -4.73
C GLU A 83 -2.24 -7.12 -3.28
N ALA A 84 -2.96 -6.09 -2.84
CA ALA A 84 -3.58 -6.08 -1.52
C ALA A 84 -4.64 -7.19 -1.38
N LYS A 85 -5.50 -7.38 -2.39
CA LYS A 85 -6.47 -8.48 -2.42
C LYS A 85 -5.80 -9.85 -2.42
N ARG A 86 -4.70 -10.03 -3.16
CA ARG A 86 -3.90 -11.27 -3.19
C ARG A 86 -3.38 -11.65 -1.79
N ALA A 87 -2.98 -10.64 -1.01
CA ALA A 87 -2.50 -10.84 0.36
C ALA A 87 -3.62 -10.81 1.42
N ASN A 88 -4.87 -10.58 1.04
CA ASN A 88 -5.99 -10.32 1.96
C ASN A 88 -5.69 -9.17 2.93
N MET A 89 -5.14 -8.07 2.40
CA MET A 89 -4.77 -6.86 3.11
C MET A 89 -5.63 -5.67 2.63
N PHE A 90 -5.52 -4.55 3.33
CA PHE A 90 -6.28 -3.33 3.04
C PHE A 90 -5.56 -2.43 2.04
N PHE A 91 -6.33 -1.60 1.32
CA PHE A 91 -5.75 -0.68 0.35
C PHE A 91 -6.51 0.64 0.22
N VAL A 92 -5.78 1.67 -0.23
CA VAL A 92 -6.31 2.96 -0.71
C VAL A 92 -5.67 3.25 -2.06
N ASN A 93 -6.46 3.15 -3.13
CA ASN A 93 -5.96 3.26 -4.50
C ASN A 93 -6.54 4.44 -5.30
N HIS A 94 -7.50 5.21 -4.76
CA HIS A 94 -8.06 6.35 -5.47
C HIS A 94 -7.69 7.69 -4.86
N ARG A 95 -8.08 7.93 -3.62
CA ARG A 95 -7.78 9.17 -2.92
C ARG A 95 -7.58 8.92 -1.44
N TRP A 96 -6.44 9.35 -0.92
CA TRP A 96 -6.23 9.41 0.51
C TRP A 96 -7.09 10.51 1.12
N LEU A 97 -7.94 10.16 2.05
CA LEU A 97 -8.72 11.13 2.82
C LEU A 97 -7.89 11.56 4.03
N GLY A 98 -7.70 12.88 4.20
CA GLY A 98 -7.00 13.37 5.39
C GLY A 98 -7.67 12.86 6.67
N GLY A 99 -6.86 12.33 7.60
CA GLY A 99 -7.37 11.70 8.81
C GLY A 99 -7.66 10.21 8.70
N THR A 100 -7.31 9.56 7.58
CA THR A 100 -7.56 8.12 7.40
C THR A 100 -6.94 7.28 8.51
N LEU A 101 -5.77 7.65 9.00
CA LEU A 101 -5.14 7.01 10.17
C LEU A 101 -5.31 7.85 11.44
N THR A 102 -5.00 9.14 11.39
CA THR A 102 -4.99 10.02 12.57
C THR A 102 -6.38 10.35 13.12
N ASN A 103 -7.43 10.21 12.31
CA ASN A 103 -8.83 10.36 12.72
C ASN A 103 -9.65 9.13 12.31
N PHE A 104 -9.12 7.96 12.58
CA PHE A 104 -9.69 6.67 12.16
C PHE A 104 -11.13 6.46 12.66
N GLN A 105 -11.49 7.03 13.81
CA GLN A 105 -12.86 6.94 14.32
C GLN A 105 -13.88 7.63 13.39
N THR A 106 -13.54 8.78 12.83
CA THR A 106 -14.39 9.47 11.85
C THR A 106 -14.48 8.68 10.55
N ILE A 107 -13.39 8.05 10.12
CA ILE A 107 -13.40 7.15 8.95
C ILE A 107 -14.32 5.95 9.19
N LYS A 108 -14.29 5.35 10.39
CA LYS A 108 -15.24 4.28 10.78
C LYS A 108 -16.71 4.72 10.69
N ASN A 109 -17.02 5.97 11.05
CA ASN A 109 -18.38 6.49 10.90
C ASN A 109 -18.79 6.58 9.42
N SER A 110 -17.87 7.03 8.54
CA SER A 110 -18.10 7.05 7.08
C SER A 110 -18.26 5.65 6.51
N ILE A 111 -17.49 4.68 6.98
CA ILE A 111 -17.63 3.26 6.60
C ILE A 111 -18.99 2.71 7.08
N ARG A 112 -19.43 3.07 8.30
CA ARG A 112 -20.75 2.67 8.82
C ARG A 112 -21.87 3.23 7.92
N ARG A 113 -21.77 4.51 7.53
CA ARG A 113 -22.70 5.14 6.59
C ARG A 113 -22.73 4.42 5.25
N TYR A 114 -21.57 4.04 4.72
CA TYR A 114 -21.48 3.26 3.48
C TYR A 114 -22.19 1.90 3.60
N LYS A 115 -21.94 1.15 4.68
CA LYS A 115 -22.60 -0.15 4.94
C LYS A 115 -24.13 0.01 5.12
N GLU A 116 -24.57 1.10 5.76
CA GLU A 116 -25.99 1.42 5.89
C GLU A 116 -26.66 1.67 4.54
N LEU A 117 -26.04 2.49 3.68
CA LEU A 117 -26.55 2.77 2.34
C LEU A 117 -26.63 1.51 1.47
N LEU A 118 -25.64 0.61 1.55
CA LEU A 118 -25.67 -0.68 0.86
C LEU A 118 -26.87 -1.52 1.34
N ARG A 119 -27.11 -1.58 2.65
CA ARG A 119 -28.25 -2.31 3.22
C ARG A 119 -29.56 -1.72 2.74
N MET A 120 -29.72 -0.38 2.77
CA MET A 120 -30.94 0.30 2.27
C MET A 120 -31.21 0.03 0.79
N ARG A 121 -30.15 -0.19 0.00
CA ARG A 121 -30.27 -0.59 -1.41
C ARG A 121 -30.75 -2.03 -1.57
N GLU A 122 -30.25 -2.94 -0.71
CA GLU A 122 -30.57 -4.38 -0.75
C GLU A 122 -31.95 -4.71 -0.19
N ASP A 123 -32.40 -4.02 0.85
CA ASP A 123 -33.69 -4.25 1.52
C ASP A 123 -34.89 -3.58 0.82
N GLY A 124 -34.67 -2.94 -0.34
CA GLY A 124 -35.74 -2.30 -1.12
C GLY A 124 -36.16 -0.92 -0.61
N THR A 125 -35.50 -0.36 0.41
CA THR A 125 -35.81 0.99 0.92
C THR A 125 -35.73 2.06 -0.19
N PHE A 126 -34.88 1.86 -1.20
CA PHE A 126 -34.75 2.79 -2.33
C PHE A 126 -35.98 2.82 -3.22
N GLU A 127 -36.80 1.76 -3.26
CA GLU A 127 -38.06 1.71 -4.05
C GLU A 127 -39.12 2.65 -3.52
N ALA A 128 -39.10 2.94 -2.21
CA ALA A 128 -40.02 3.88 -1.56
C ALA A 128 -39.64 5.36 -1.73
N LEU A 129 -38.43 5.65 -2.23
CA LEU A 129 -37.87 6.99 -2.38
C LEU A 129 -38.14 7.57 -3.77
N LYS A 130 -38.12 8.91 -3.86
CA LYS A 130 -38.22 9.59 -5.16
C LYS A 130 -36.96 9.33 -6.00
N LYS A 131 -37.09 9.21 -7.31
CA LYS A 131 -35.94 8.98 -8.24
C LYS A 131 -34.78 9.94 -8.04
N LYS A 132 -35.03 11.20 -7.70
CA LYS A 132 -33.99 12.20 -7.44
C LYS A 132 -33.21 11.90 -6.16
N GLU A 133 -33.87 11.43 -5.12
CA GLU A 133 -33.26 11.05 -3.85
C GLU A 133 -32.40 9.79 -4.02
N VAL A 134 -32.90 8.78 -4.71
CA VAL A 134 -32.15 7.57 -5.06
C VAL A 134 -30.88 7.93 -5.83
N ALA A 135 -30.96 8.82 -6.82
CA ALA A 135 -29.79 9.24 -7.59
C ALA A 135 -28.72 9.96 -6.74
N ILE A 136 -29.12 10.66 -5.68
CA ILE A 136 -28.18 11.29 -4.73
C ILE A 136 -27.49 10.21 -3.87
N LEU A 137 -28.25 9.25 -3.35
CA LEU A 137 -27.72 8.16 -2.51
C LEU A 137 -26.79 7.25 -3.32
N GLU A 138 -27.13 6.93 -4.56
CA GLU A 138 -26.26 6.13 -5.45
C GLU A 138 -24.92 6.84 -5.75
N LYS A 139 -24.94 8.15 -5.94
CA LYS A 139 -23.71 8.95 -6.07
C LYS A 139 -22.88 8.94 -4.79
N GLU A 140 -23.55 8.97 -3.62
CA GLU A 140 -22.87 8.87 -2.32
C GLU A 140 -22.21 7.49 -2.15
N ILE A 141 -22.93 6.41 -2.47
CA ILE A 141 -22.41 5.03 -2.45
C ILE A 141 -21.16 4.93 -3.32
N THR A 142 -21.26 5.31 -4.59
CA THR A 142 -20.14 5.24 -5.54
C THR A 142 -18.91 6.02 -5.05
N ARG A 143 -19.12 7.19 -4.45
CA ARG A 143 -18.03 8.00 -3.89
C ARG A 143 -17.39 7.35 -2.68
N LEU A 144 -18.18 6.78 -1.77
CA LEU A 144 -17.70 6.11 -0.56
C LEU A 144 -16.98 4.80 -0.92
N GLU A 145 -17.54 4.01 -1.82
CA GLU A 145 -16.93 2.78 -2.35
C GLU A 145 -15.55 3.06 -2.94
N LYS A 146 -15.47 4.05 -3.81
CA LYS A 146 -14.22 4.43 -4.47
C LYS A 146 -13.12 4.83 -3.50
N ASN A 147 -13.45 5.53 -2.41
CA ASN A 147 -12.46 6.07 -1.49
C ASN A 147 -12.20 5.18 -0.27
N LEU A 148 -13.18 4.38 0.15
CA LEU A 148 -13.13 3.60 1.39
C LEU A 148 -13.27 2.09 1.16
N GLY A 149 -13.62 1.65 -0.05
CA GLY A 149 -13.90 0.25 -0.37
C GLY A 149 -12.78 -0.70 0.07
N GLY A 150 -11.52 -0.32 -0.13
CA GLY A 150 -10.38 -1.14 0.26
C GLY A 150 -10.07 -1.18 1.77
N ILE A 151 -10.78 -0.38 2.59
CA ILE A 151 -10.58 -0.33 4.06
C ILE A 151 -11.87 -0.58 4.85
N VAL A 152 -12.93 -1.02 4.18
CA VAL A 152 -14.27 -1.23 4.79
C VAL A 152 -14.23 -2.19 5.98
N ASP A 153 -13.38 -3.20 5.91
CA ASP A 153 -13.27 -4.24 6.95
C ASP A 153 -12.06 -4.03 7.88
N MET A 154 -11.40 -2.88 7.75
CA MET A 154 -10.30 -2.51 8.64
C MET A 154 -10.85 -2.11 10.02
N THR A 155 -10.67 -2.98 11.01
CA THR A 155 -11.18 -2.78 12.39
C THR A 155 -10.17 -2.09 13.29
N ARG A 156 -8.87 -2.22 12.99
CA ARG A 156 -7.73 -1.65 13.76
C ARG A 156 -6.74 -0.99 12.81
N LEU A 157 -5.89 -0.14 13.35
CA LEU A 157 -4.81 0.50 12.60
C LEU A 157 -3.83 -0.55 12.06
N PRO A 158 -3.21 -0.31 10.89
CA PRO A 158 -2.22 -1.21 10.31
C PRO A 158 -0.91 -1.19 11.09
N GLY A 159 -0.17 -2.29 11.06
CA GLY A 159 1.18 -2.38 11.64
C GLY A 159 2.27 -1.81 10.75
N ALA A 160 1.98 -1.66 9.45
CA ALA A 160 2.85 -1.01 8.47
C ALA A 160 2.02 -0.45 7.31
N VAL A 161 2.56 0.56 6.65
CA VAL A 161 1.98 1.12 5.41
C VAL A 161 2.97 0.92 4.26
N PHE A 162 2.52 0.30 3.18
CA PHE A 162 3.25 0.23 1.92
C PHE A 162 2.75 1.32 0.97
N VAL A 163 3.63 2.20 0.50
CA VAL A 163 3.28 3.39 -0.28
C VAL A 163 3.97 3.35 -1.65
N VAL A 164 3.23 3.62 -2.71
CA VAL A 164 3.77 3.89 -4.05
C VAL A 164 3.70 5.39 -4.32
N ASP A 165 4.84 6.00 -4.59
CA ASP A 165 5.04 7.45 -4.72
C ASP A 165 4.81 8.20 -3.39
N SER A 166 5.82 8.16 -2.52
CA SER A 166 5.76 8.82 -1.21
C SER A 166 5.62 10.34 -1.27
N LYS A 167 5.95 10.97 -2.40
CA LYS A 167 5.77 12.41 -2.59
C LYS A 167 4.31 12.75 -2.85
N LYS A 168 3.63 11.96 -3.68
CA LYS A 168 2.20 12.14 -3.95
C LYS A 168 1.36 11.80 -2.72
N GLU A 169 1.74 10.75 -2.02
CA GLU A 169 1.05 10.26 -0.82
C GLU A 169 1.62 10.85 0.47
N GLU A 170 2.17 12.07 0.42
CA GLU A 170 2.84 12.71 1.56
C GLU A 170 1.95 12.79 2.81
N ILE A 171 0.64 13.01 2.64
CA ILE A 171 -0.31 13.06 3.76
C ILE A 171 -0.39 11.71 4.46
N ALA A 172 -0.44 10.61 3.69
CA ALA A 172 -0.46 9.25 4.25
C ALA A 172 0.82 8.95 5.04
N VAL A 173 1.98 9.32 4.49
CA VAL A 173 3.29 9.17 5.15
C VAL A 173 3.36 9.98 6.44
N LEU A 174 2.90 11.23 6.44
CA LEU A 174 2.88 12.09 7.63
C LEU A 174 1.94 11.55 8.72
N GLU A 175 0.77 11.06 8.34
CA GLU A 175 -0.18 10.46 9.29
C GLU A 175 0.38 9.17 9.90
N ALA A 176 0.98 8.29 9.10
CA ALA A 176 1.62 7.08 9.58
C ALA A 176 2.74 7.41 10.57
N ASN A 177 3.64 8.32 10.21
CA ASN A 177 4.74 8.77 11.07
C ASN A 177 4.24 9.37 12.38
N ARG A 178 3.16 10.17 12.35
CA ARG A 178 2.56 10.76 13.57
C ARG A 178 2.07 9.70 14.54
N LEU A 179 1.63 8.55 14.04
CA LEU A 179 1.15 7.43 14.86
C LEU A 179 2.22 6.38 15.17
N GLY A 180 3.47 6.61 14.71
CA GLY A 180 4.55 5.64 14.89
C GLY A 180 4.38 4.38 14.03
N ILE A 181 3.55 4.42 12.97
CA ILE A 181 3.36 3.31 12.05
C ILE A 181 4.47 3.35 10.99
N PRO A 182 5.29 2.30 10.89
CA PRO A 182 6.39 2.25 9.93
C PRO A 182 5.90 2.31 8.48
N VAL A 183 6.63 3.07 7.65
CA VAL A 183 6.35 3.24 6.23
C VAL A 183 7.41 2.53 5.40
N VAL A 184 6.97 1.65 4.51
CA VAL A 184 7.74 1.09 3.40
C VAL A 184 7.29 1.80 2.14
N ALA A 185 8.18 2.40 1.37
CA ALA A 185 7.73 3.14 0.19
C ALA A 185 8.64 2.98 -1.02
N LEU A 186 8.03 2.83 -2.20
CA LEU A 186 8.69 3.01 -3.47
C LEU A 186 8.90 4.52 -3.69
N CYS A 187 10.17 4.93 -3.77
CA CYS A 187 10.60 6.30 -3.77
C CYS A 187 11.38 6.61 -5.05
N ASP A 188 10.85 7.50 -5.88
CA ASP A 188 11.61 8.04 -7.00
C ASP A 188 12.56 9.16 -6.53
N THR A 189 13.37 9.68 -7.43
CA THR A 189 14.40 10.70 -7.16
C THR A 189 13.87 12.05 -6.67
N ASN A 190 12.56 12.28 -6.70
CA ASN A 190 11.88 13.48 -6.19
C ASN A 190 11.35 13.33 -4.75
N ALA A 191 11.48 12.14 -4.15
CA ALA A 191 10.98 11.82 -2.82
C ALA A 191 11.88 12.35 -1.68
N ASP A 192 11.35 12.43 -0.47
CA ASP A 192 12.13 12.66 0.76
C ASP A 192 12.30 11.34 1.52
N PRO A 193 13.48 10.68 1.42
CA PRO A 193 13.70 9.38 2.06
C PRO A 193 13.78 9.46 3.60
N ASP A 194 14.06 10.64 4.18
CA ASP A 194 14.17 10.78 5.64
C ASP A 194 12.83 10.59 6.37
N LYS A 195 11.72 10.74 5.65
CA LYS A 195 10.37 10.52 6.20
C LYS A 195 9.94 9.06 6.17
N ILE A 196 10.78 8.14 5.66
CA ILE A 196 10.41 6.77 5.36
C ILE A 196 11.38 5.82 6.03
N GLN A 197 10.86 4.90 6.85
CA GLN A 197 11.68 3.94 7.58
C GLN A 197 12.34 2.92 6.66
N TYR A 198 11.63 2.50 5.61
CA TYR A 198 12.13 1.54 4.64
C TYR A 198 11.96 2.08 3.21
N PRO A 199 12.82 3.05 2.79
CA PRO A 199 12.76 3.58 1.43
C PRO A 199 13.31 2.56 0.43
N ILE A 200 12.56 2.31 -0.63
CA ILE A 200 12.93 1.49 -1.79
C ILE A 200 13.13 2.45 -2.96
N PRO A 201 14.36 2.82 -3.32
CA PRO A 201 14.62 3.70 -4.45
C PRO A 201 14.21 3.01 -5.74
N GLY A 202 13.38 3.66 -6.56
CA GLY A 202 12.92 3.08 -7.81
C GLY A 202 11.87 3.93 -8.51
N ASN A 203 11.63 3.60 -9.77
CA ASN A 203 10.68 4.26 -10.64
C ASN A 203 9.23 4.00 -10.18
N ASP A 204 8.51 5.03 -9.83
CA ASP A 204 7.11 4.98 -9.41
C ASP A 204 6.10 5.33 -10.52
N ASP A 205 6.59 5.62 -11.74
CA ASP A 205 5.78 5.93 -12.91
C ASP A 205 5.60 4.73 -13.86
N ALA A 206 6.57 3.84 -13.92
CA ALA A 206 6.54 2.69 -14.80
C ALA A 206 5.68 1.56 -14.21
N ILE A 207 4.63 1.15 -14.91
CA ILE A 207 3.71 0.06 -14.49
C ILE A 207 4.48 -1.22 -14.13
N ARG A 208 5.50 -1.60 -14.91
CA ARG A 208 6.32 -2.79 -14.66
C ARG A 208 7.13 -2.68 -13.37
N SER A 209 7.68 -1.49 -13.08
CA SER A 209 8.42 -1.21 -11.86
C SER A 209 7.52 -1.32 -10.63
N VAL A 210 6.38 -0.63 -10.66
CA VAL A 210 5.39 -0.66 -9.58
C VAL A 210 4.90 -2.09 -9.33
N LYS A 211 4.57 -2.83 -10.41
CA LYS A 211 4.12 -4.22 -10.30
C LYS A 211 5.17 -5.13 -9.67
N LEU A 212 6.42 -5.04 -10.13
CA LEU A 212 7.51 -5.89 -9.60
C LEU A 212 7.74 -5.64 -8.11
N ILE A 213 7.89 -4.38 -7.70
CA ILE A 213 8.15 -4.04 -6.30
C ILE A 213 6.95 -4.40 -5.42
N SER A 214 5.73 -4.06 -5.85
CA SER A 214 4.51 -4.42 -5.09
C SER A 214 4.37 -5.93 -4.94
N SER A 215 4.65 -6.71 -6.00
CA SER A 215 4.61 -8.17 -5.94
C SER A 215 5.62 -8.74 -4.95
N ILE A 216 6.86 -8.26 -4.92
CA ILE A 216 7.89 -8.71 -3.97
C ILE A 216 7.46 -8.43 -2.52
N ILE A 217 6.90 -7.25 -2.27
CA ILE A 217 6.36 -6.90 -0.94
C ILE A 217 5.19 -7.82 -0.57
N THR A 218 4.27 -8.06 -1.49
CA THR A 218 3.12 -8.94 -1.27
C THR A 218 3.54 -10.39 -1.02
N ASP A 219 4.54 -10.90 -1.73
CA ASP A 219 5.10 -12.24 -1.49
C ASP A 219 5.65 -12.36 -0.07
N SER A 220 6.31 -11.29 0.42
CA SER A 220 6.79 -11.24 1.81
C SER A 220 5.65 -11.24 2.84
N VAL A 221 4.51 -10.59 2.53
CA VAL A 221 3.30 -10.67 3.37
C VAL A 221 2.76 -12.09 3.41
N LEU A 222 2.66 -12.73 2.24
CA LEU A 222 2.15 -14.11 2.14
C LEU A 222 3.03 -15.11 2.89
N GLU A 223 4.35 -14.96 2.82
CA GLU A 223 5.29 -15.79 3.57
C GLU A 223 5.11 -15.61 5.09
N GLY A 224 4.96 -14.36 5.57
CA GLY A 224 4.73 -14.07 6.98
C GLY A 224 3.40 -14.63 7.49
N THR A 225 2.31 -14.43 6.74
CA THR A 225 0.98 -14.96 7.10
C THR A 225 0.90 -16.49 7.03
N ALA A 226 1.62 -17.13 6.11
CA ALA A 226 1.68 -18.59 6.04
C ALA A 226 2.31 -19.20 7.30
N LYS A 227 3.33 -18.54 7.86
CA LYS A 227 3.96 -18.96 9.12
C LYS A 227 2.94 -18.95 10.27
N VAL A 228 2.19 -17.87 10.42
CA VAL A 228 1.14 -17.75 11.47
C VAL A 228 0.07 -18.84 11.34
N ARG A 229 -0.37 -19.12 10.11
CA ARG A 229 -1.38 -20.16 9.88
C ARG A 229 -0.90 -21.54 10.30
N ARG A 230 0.36 -21.88 10.00
CA ARG A 230 0.97 -23.16 10.41
C ARG A 230 1.06 -23.26 11.93
N GLU A 231 1.57 -22.24 12.59
CA GLU A 231 1.70 -22.19 14.05
C GLU A 231 0.32 -22.33 14.74
N LYS A 232 -0.72 -21.66 14.21
CA LYS A 232 -2.09 -21.78 14.74
C LYS A 232 -2.70 -23.16 14.49
N SER A 233 -2.42 -23.82 13.36
CA SER A 233 -2.93 -25.19 13.11
C SER A 233 -2.26 -26.20 14.02
N GLU A 234 -0.95 -26.13 14.18
CA GLU A 234 -0.19 -27.01 15.09
C GLU A 234 -0.60 -26.83 16.57
N ALA A 235 -0.94 -25.61 16.98
CA ALA A 235 -1.43 -25.34 18.32
C ALA A 235 -2.80 -25.98 18.57
N ARG A 236 -3.73 -25.89 17.61
CA ARG A 236 -5.06 -26.52 17.69
C ARG A 236 -4.98 -28.04 17.73
N GLU A 237 -4.17 -28.65 16.87
CA GLU A 237 -3.96 -30.09 16.87
C GLU A 237 -3.43 -30.61 18.23
N LYS A 238 -2.52 -29.85 18.87
CA LYS A 238 -2.00 -30.18 20.21
C LYS A 238 -3.04 -30.05 21.31
N GLU A 239 -3.97 -29.10 21.21
CA GLU A 239 -5.08 -28.94 22.16
C GLU A 239 -6.10 -30.06 22.00
N GLU A 240 -6.42 -30.48 20.78
CA GLU A 240 -7.35 -31.59 20.50
C GLU A 240 -6.81 -32.96 20.97
N VAL A 241 -5.49 -33.19 20.89
CA VAL A 241 -4.84 -34.43 21.35
C VAL A 241 -4.78 -34.52 22.89
N ASN A 242 -4.79 -33.36 23.59
CA ASN A 242 -4.70 -33.30 25.06
C ASN A 242 -6.08 -33.20 25.77
N SER A 243 -7.18 -33.18 24.99
CA SER A 243 -8.57 -33.17 25.50
C SER A 243 -9.22 -34.53 25.38
#